data_4b2f97acd5b396c23c6afa4b894bb11d
#
_entry.id   4b2f97acd5b396c23c6afa4b894bb11d
#
_cell.length_a   1.000
_cell.length_b   1.000
_cell.length_c   1.000
_cell.angle_alpha   90.00
_cell.angle_beta   90.00
_cell.angle_gamma   90.00
#
_symmetry.space_group_name_H-M   'P 1'
#
loop_
_entity.id
_entity.type
_entity.pdbx_description
1 polymer ?
#
loop_
_entity_poly.entity_id
_entity_poly.type
_entity_poly.pdbx_seq_one_letter_code
_entity_poly.pdbx_strand_id
1 'polypeptide(L)'
;MSSKYVDNTAIIQVIGAIYNNPKLLDLTDKYIITDQDFDNQFHRIVFGAIYKIHELGAEKITIENISDFLSDRPKYEAIYKSNKGNEWILKIAENCTPLSFDYYYGRLKKMSLLRAYDNYGVNVSDIYDPDNILDVKKKQKQEEWLDNANLDDIANLVDAKIDNIRMQYVDDSFGESIPAGTNIKGLIDKFKEHPEVGVPMYGPLINTVTRGARLKKFYLRSAPTGVGKTRSMVADACYIGCNKIYDETFGWIKNGVAEPVLYITTEQELEEIQTMMLAFLSAVNEEHIINGKYEGDEEERVLKAAEILEQSPIYIEELPDFSLKDVEDRIKKNVREKNVKYICHDYIHTSLKILEEITRRSGGVKLREDNILFMLSTKLKDICNQYGVFILSST
;
A
#
# COMPACT_ATOMS: atom_id res chain seq x y z
N MET A 1 -24.94 -14.72 -13.60
CA MET A 1 -24.99 -13.68 -14.65
C MET A 1 -23.58 -13.50 -15.17
N SER A 2 -23.37 -13.41 -16.49
CA SER A 2 -22.07 -13.08 -17.06
C SER A 2 -21.73 -11.65 -16.63
N SER A 3 -20.50 -11.42 -16.21
CA SER A 3 -20.05 -10.08 -15.82
C SER A 3 -19.99 -9.17 -17.05
N LYS A 4 -20.28 -7.89 -16.84
CA LYS A 4 -20.26 -6.85 -17.88
C LYS A 4 -18.84 -6.57 -18.40
N TYR A 5 -17.84 -6.64 -17.51
CA TYR A 5 -16.44 -6.26 -17.82
C TYR A 5 -15.60 -7.49 -18.14
N VAL A 6 -15.73 -8.00 -19.38
CA VAL A 6 -15.00 -9.18 -19.87
C VAL A 6 -14.46 -8.90 -21.26
N ASP A 7 -13.16 -9.11 -21.45
CA ASP A 7 -12.51 -9.08 -22.76
C ASP A 7 -12.07 -10.50 -23.13
N ASN A 8 -12.90 -11.18 -23.93
CA ASN A 8 -12.62 -12.56 -24.33
C ASN A 8 -11.33 -12.70 -25.17
N THR A 9 -11.00 -11.67 -25.95
CA THR A 9 -9.75 -11.67 -26.74
C THR A 9 -8.55 -11.65 -25.81
N ALA A 10 -8.55 -10.77 -24.82
CA ALA A 10 -7.47 -10.70 -23.82
C ALA A 10 -7.32 -12.03 -23.04
N ILE A 11 -8.46 -12.64 -22.63
CA ILE A 11 -8.47 -13.93 -21.93
C ILE A 11 -7.82 -15.03 -22.80
N ILE A 12 -8.24 -15.15 -24.05
CA ILE A 12 -7.74 -16.14 -25.00
C ILE A 12 -6.24 -15.97 -25.24
N GLN A 13 -5.80 -14.74 -25.46
CA GLN A 13 -4.40 -14.41 -25.73
C GLN A 13 -3.52 -14.68 -24.50
N VAL A 14 -3.97 -14.33 -23.30
CA VAL A 14 -3.22 -14.56 -22.07
C VAL A 14 -3.12 -16.06 -21.74
N ILE A 15 -4.23 -16.80 -21.76
CA ILE A 15 -4.21 -18.24 -21.47
C ILE A 15 -3.39 -19.00 -22.53
N GLY A 16 -3.55 -18.66 -23.81
CA GLY A 16 -2.79 -19.28 -24.89
C GLY A 16 -1.28 -19.04 -24.77
N ALA A 17 -0.88 -17.81 -24.42
CA ALA A 17 0.52 -17.47 -24.20
C ALA A 17 1.14 -18.22 -23.00
N ILE A 18 0.42 -18.30 -21.89
CA ILE A 18 0.86 -19.05 -20.68
C ILE A 18 0.95 -20.55 -20.97
N TYR A 19 0.00 -21.12 -21.70
CA TYR A 19 0.06 -22.52 -22.11
C TYR A 19 1.29 -22.81 -22.97
N ASN A 20 1.60 -21.93 -23.95
CA ASN A 20 2.77 -22.08 -24.81
C ASN A 20 4.11 -21.80 -24.10
N ASN A 21 4.11 -20.88 -23.13
CA ASN A 21 5.28 -20.52 -22.36
C ASN A 21 4.92 -20.34 -20.87
N PRO A 22 4.86 -21.42 -20.08
CA PRO A 22 4.53 -21.36 -18.66
C PRO A 22 5.49 -20.53 -17.82
N LYS A 23 6.73 -20.31 -18.27
CA LYS A 23 7.72 -19.46 -17.59
C LYS A 23 7.28 -18.01 -17.44
N LEU A 24 6.24 -17.56 -18.16
CA LEU A 24 5.62 -16.26 -17.91
C LEU A 24 5.02 -16.15 -16.49
N LEU A 25 4.66 -17.29 -15.86
CA LEU A 25 4.15 -17.34 -14.50
C LEU A 25 5.25 -17.15 -13.44
N ASP A 26 6.52 -17.36 -13.80
CA ASP A 26 7.66 -17.15 -12.90
C ASP A 26 8.04 -15.67 -12.79
N LEU A 27 7.59 -14.85 -13.73
CA LEU A 27 7.86 -13.40 -13.76
C LEU A 27 6.89 -12.63 -12.84
N THR A 28 6.84 -13.01 -11.57
CA THR A 28 5.88 -12.49 -10.58
C THR A 28 6.06 -11.00 -10.28
N ASP A 29 7.25 -10.45 -10.50
CA ASP A 29 7.52 -9.01 -10.39
C ASP A 29 6.82 -8.19 -11.50
N LYS A 30 6.58 -8.83 -12.65
CA LYS A 30 5.98 -8.19 -13.82
C LYS A 30 4.52 -8.59 -14.04
N TYR A 31 4.19 -9.87 -13.83
CA TYR A 31 2.88 -10.42 -14.14
C TYR A 31 2.26 -11.12 -12.94
N ILE A 32 1.22 -10.53 -12.39
CA ILE A 32 0.42 -11.12 -11.31
C ILE A 32 -0.92 -11.54 -11.91
N ILE A 33 -1.08 -12.84 -12.18
CA ILE A 33 -2.32 -13.40 -12.73
C ILE A 33 -2.93 -14.33 -11.69
N THR A 34 -4.23 -14.15 -11.44
CA THR A 34 -5.00 -14.95 -10.48
C THR A 34 -6.25 -15.52 -11.16
N ASP A 35 -6.90 -16.47 -10.52
CA ASP A 35 -8.16 -17.01 -10.99
C ASP A 35 -9.29 -15.96 -11.03
N GLN A 36 -9.20 -14.91 -10.23
CA GLN A 36 -10.15 -13.79 -10.21
C GLN A 36 -10.07 -12.92 -11.47
N ASP A 37 -8.99 -12.98 -12.21
CA ASP A 37 -8.86 -12.28 -13.49
C ASP A 37 -9.78 -12.85 -14.56
N PHE A 38 -10.34 -14.04 -14.33
CA PHE A 38 -11.24 -14.74 -15.25
C PHE A 38 -12.66 -14.80 -14.70
N ASP A 39 -13.63 -14.30 -15.44
CA ASP A 39 -15.05 -14.33 -15.03
C ASP A 39 -15.65 -15.74 -15.13
N ASN A 40 -15.37 -16.44 -16.24
CA ASN A 40 -15.93 -17.74 -16.54
C ASN A 40 -15.21 -18.86 -15.78
N GLN A 41 -15.98 -19.73 -15.12
CA GLN A 41 -15.46 -20.88 -14.39
C GLN A 41 -14.58 -21.83 -15.23
N PHE A 42 -14.92 -22.00 -16.51
CA PHE A 42 -14.11 -22.81 -17.42
C PHE A 42 -12.69 -22.20 -17.59
N HIS A 43 -12.60 -20.88 -17.80
CA HIS A 43 -11.30 -20.21 -17.93
C HIS A 43 -10.48 -20.28 -16.63
N ARG A 44 -11.14 -20.16 -15.47
CA ARG A 44 -10.49 -20.36 -14.14
C ARG A 44 -9.92 -21.75 -13.99
N ILE A 45 -10.67 -22.78 -14.43
CA ILE A 45 -10.20 -24.18 -14.35
C ILE A 45 -9.01 -24.39 -15.26
N VAL A 46 -9.05 -23.89 -16.50
CA VAL A 46 -7.92 -24.02 -17.43
C VAL A 46 -6.68 -23.32 -16.90
N PHE A 47 -6.82 -22.06 -16.47
CA PHE A 47 -5.71 -21.30 -15.88
C PHE A 47 -5.17 -22.00 -14.64
N GLY A 48 -6.04 -22.40 -13.71
CA GLY A 48 -5.64 -23.08 -12.47
C GLY A 48 -4.92 -24.41 -12.72
N ALA A 49 -5.33 -25.17 -13.74
CA ALA A 49 -4.65 -26.39 -14.14
C ALA A 49 -3.24 -26.08 -14.69
N ILE A 50 -3.11 -25.13 -15.61
CA ILE A 50 -1.82 -24.69 -16.15
C ILE A 50 -0.89 -24.22 -15.04
N TYR A 51 -1.39 -23.35 -14.16
CA TYR A 51 -0.64 -22.80 -13.04
C TYR A 51 -0.12 -23.90 -12.11
N LYS A 52 -0.99 -24.81 -11.69
CA LYS A 52 -0.61 -25.90 -10.77
C LYS A 52 0.34 -26.91 -11.37
N ILE A 53 0.18 -27.26 -12.65
CA ILE A 53 1.10 -28.15 -13.36
C ILE A 53 2.49 -27.52 -13.46
N HIS A 54 2.56 -26.21 -13.75
CA HIS A 54 3.82 -25.47 -13.76
C HIS A 54 4.46 -25.42 -12.37
N GLU A 55 3.69 -25.10 -11.32
CA GLU A 55 4.15 -25.10 -9.93
C GLU A 55 4.72 -26.45 -9.48
N LEU A 56 4.23 -27.57 -10.05
CA LEU A 56 4.76 -28.90 -9.83
C LEU A 56 6.07 -29.20 -10.61
N GLY A 57 6.59 -28.20 -11.35
CA GLY A 57 7.88 -28.28 -12.03
C GLY A 57 7.81 -28.64 -13.51
N ALA A 58 6.65 -28.63 -14.15
CA ALA A 58 6.53 -28.89 -15.56
C ALA A 58 7.02 -27.68 -16.39
N GLU A 59 8.13 -27.81 -17.11
CA GLU A 59 8.64 -26.78 -18.03
C GLU A 59 7.77 -26.61 -19.28
N LYS A 60 7.08 -27.67 -19.70
CA LYS A 60 6.16 -27.69 -20.84
C LYS A 60 4.86 -28.38 -20.42
N ILE A 61 3.76 -27.74 -20.73
CA ILE A 61 2.42 -28.25 -20.41
C ILE A 61 1.79 -28.82 -21.68
N THR A 62 1.26 -30.04 -21.59
CA THR A 62 0.53 -30.70 -22.68
C THR A 62 -0.93 -30.85 -22.31
N ILE A 63 -1.76 -31.17 -23.31
CA ILE A 63 -3.18 -31.45 -23.08
C ILE A 63 -3.37 -32.68 -22.19
N GLU A 64 -2.51 -33.68 -22.36
CA GLU A 64 -2.50 -34.90 -21.54
C GLU A 64 -2.27 -34.51 -20.07
N ASN A 65 -1.26 -33.68 -19.78
CA ASN A 65 -0.99 -33.21 -18.42
C ASN A 65 -2.22 -32.53 -17.79
N ILE A 66 -2.92 -31.67 -18.56
CA ILE A 66 -4.13 -30.98 -18.07
C ILE A 66 -5.26 -31.98 -17.85
N SER A 67 -5.47 -32.91 -18.77
CA SER A 67 -6.50 -33.94 -18.65
C SER A 67 -6.26 -34.85 -17.45
N ASP A 68 -5.02 -35.28 -17.26
CA ASP A 68 -4.60 -36.13 -16.13
C ASP A 68 -4.77 -35.37 -14.79
N PHE A 69 -4.32 -34.12 -14.75
CA PHE A 69 -4.49 -33.25 -13.57
C PHE A 69 -5.95 -33.07 -13.17
N LEU A 70 -6.85 -32.98 -14.14
CA LEU A 70 -8.29 -32.80 -13.90
C LEU A 70 -9.02 -34.11 -13.61
N SER A 71 -8.48 -35.28 -13.99
CA SER A 71 -9.12 -36.60 -13.80
C SER A 71 -9.44 -36.90 -12.33
N ASP A 72 -8.59 -36.46 -11.39
CA ASP A 72 -8.79 -36.60 -9.95
C ASP A 72 -9.78 -35.55 -9.37
N ARG A 73 -10.37 -34.70 -10.22
CA ARG A 73 -11.25 -33.57 -9.84
C ARG A 73 -12.55 -33.57 -10.64
N PRO A 74 -13.48 -34.52 -10.37
CA PRO A 74 -14.66 -34.79 -11.23
C PRO A 74 -15.50 -33.55 -11.58
N LYS A 75 -15.64 -32.61 -10.63
CA LYS A 75 -16.41 -31.37 -10.86
C LYS A 75 -15.77 -30.47 -11.92
N TYR A 76 -14.46 -30.33 -11.86
CA TYR A 76 -13.70 -29.49 -12.80
C TYR A 76 -13.54 -30.17 -14.15
N GLU A 77 -13.31 -31.49 -14.13
CA GLU A 77 -13.22 -32.30 -15.33
C GLU A 77 -14.53 -32.25 -16.16
N ALA A 78 -15.69 -32.34 -15.48
CA ALA A 78 -16.99 -32.25 -16.16
C ALA A 78 -17.17 -30.90 -16.89
N ILE A 79 -16.79 -29.77 -16.25
CA ILE A 79 -16.86 -28.45 -16.88
C ILE A 79 -15.84 -28.34 -18.02
N TYR A 80 -14.65 -28.85 -17.85
CA TYR A 80 -13.61 -28.87 -18.87
C TYR A 80 -14.06 -29.64 -20.12
N LYS A 81 -14.58 -30.86 -19.94
CA LYS A 81 -15.09 -31.70 -21.02
C LYS A 81 -16.30 -31.10 -21.73
N SER A 82 -17.27 -30.54 -20.98
CA SER A 82 -18.47 -29.92 -21.55
C SER A 82 -18.15 -28.70 -22.44
N ASN A 83 -17.03 -28.01 -22.16
CA ASN A 83 -16.55 -26.90 -22.97
C ASN A 83 -15.51 -27.31 -24.02
N LYS A 84 -15.33 -28.62 -24.29
CA LYS A 84 -14.35 -29.15 -25.22
C LYS A 84 -12.93 -28.59 -24.97
N GLY A 85 -12.48 -28.64 -23.70
CA GLY A 85 -11.28 -27.99 -23.22
C GLY A 85 -10.03 -28.27 -24.06
N ASN A 86 -9.81 -29.51 -24.48
CA ASN A 86 -8.67 -29.89 -25.31
C ASN A 86 -8.68 -29.16 -26.67
N GLU A 87 -9.81 -29.18 -27.37
CA GLU A 87 -9.94 -28.48 -28.67
C GLU A 87 -9.79 -26.95 -28.50
N TRP A 88 -10.35 -26.43 -27.41
CA TRP A 88 -10.28 -25.02 -27.11
C TRP A 88 -8.84 -24.55 -26.84
N ILE A 89 -8.09 -25.28 -25.99
CA ILE A 89 -6.68 -24.93 -25.66
C ILE A 89 -5.81 -24.98 -26.92
N LEU A 90 -5.94 -26.04 -27.75
CA LEU A 90 -5.16 -26.12 -29.00
C LEU A 90 -5.44 -24.92 -29.89
N LYS A 91 -6.71 -24.59 -30.06
CA LYS A 91 -7.12 -23.45 -30.89
C LYS A 91 -6.56 -22.12 -30.41
N ILE A 92 -6.57 -21.86 -29.10
CA ILE A 92 -6.04 -20.60 -28.56
C ILE A 92 -4.51 -20.58 -28.59
N ALA A 93 -3.86 -21.72 -28.37
CA ALA A 93 -2.41 -21.85 -28.44
C ALA A 93 -1.85 -21.55 -29.85
N GLU A 94 -2.56 -22.00 -30.90
CA GLU A 94 -2.22 -21.72 -32.30
C GLU A 94 -2.44 -20.25 -32.69
N ASN A 95 -3.46 -19.59 -32.11
CA ASN A 95 -3.88 -18.25 -32.48
C ASN A 95 -3.36 -17.15 -31.55
N CYS A 96 -2.61 -17.48 -30.50
CA CYS A 96 -2.05 -16.46 -29.63
C CYS A 96 -0.81 -15.80 -30.25
N THR A 97 -0.67 -14.50 -30.01
CA THR A 97 0.44 -13.68 -30.53
C THR A 97 1.40 -13.34 -29.39
N PRO A 98 2.54 -14.04 -29.23
CA PRO A 98 3.44 -13.84 -28.09
C PRO A 98 3.95 -12.40 -27.93
N LEU A 99 4.16 -11.68 -29.03
CA LEU A 99 4.64 -10.30 -29.05
C LEU A 99 3.64 -9.29 -28.46
N SER A 100 2.37 -9.67 -28.30
CA SER A 100 1.31 -8.81 -27.77
C SER A 100 0.90 -9.16 -26.35
N PHE A 101 1.67 -10.01 -25.65
CA PHE A 101 1.30 -10.49 -24.31
C PHE A 101 1.12 -9.34 -23.31
N ASP A 102 2.06 -8.39 -23.24
CA ASP A 102 1.99 -7.24 -22.35
C ASP A 102 0.68 -6.43 -22.54
N TYR A 103 0.27 -6.22 -23.78
CA TYR A 103 -0.96 -5.52 -24.11
C TYR A 103 -2.21 -6.28 -23.59
N TYR A 104 -2.30 -7.57 -23.91
CA TYR A 104 -3.46 -8.36 -23.50
C TYR A 104 -3.51 -8.63 -22.00
N TYR A 105 -2.34 -8.80 -21.36
CA TYR A 105 -2.24 -8.86 -19.90
C TYR A 105 -2.74 -7.57 -19.26
N GLY A 106 -2.26 -6.43 -19.73
CA GLY A 106 -2.74 -5.12 -19.25
C GLY A 106 -4.24 -4.95 -19.45
N ARG A 107 -4.78 -5.37 -20.60
CA ARG A 107 -6.22 -5.33 -20.90
C ARG A 107 -7.01 -6.24 -19.95
N LEU A 108 -6.56 -7.47 -19.73
CA LEU A 108 -7.15 -8.42 -18.77
C LEU A 108 -7.23 -7.81 -17.36
N LYS A 109 -6.15 -7.23 -16.87
CA LYS A 109 -6.09 -6.62 -15.52
C LYS A 109 -7.00 -5.40 -15.40
N LYS A 110 -7.10 -4.56 -16.42
CA LYS A 110 -8.03 -3.42 -16.44
C LYS A 110 -9.48 -3.89 -16.36
N MET A 111 -9.85 -4.92 -17.12
CA MET A 111 -11.20 -5.51 -17.06
C MET A 111 -11.48 -6.15 -15.70
N SER A 112 -10.50 -6.83 -15.11
CA SER A 112 -10.61 -7.40 -13.77
C SER A 112 -10.85 -6.34 -12.71
N LEU A 113 -10.14 -5.20 -12.78
CA LEU A 113 -10.29 -4.09 -11.85
C LEU A 113 -11.69 -3.43 -11.98
N LEU A 114 -12.14 -3.15 -13.22
CA LEU A 114 -13.46 -2.59 -13.47
C LEU A 114 -14.57 -3.54 -12.96
N ARG A 115 -14.42 -4.84 -13.20
CA ARG A 115 -15.33 -5.87 -12.71
C ARG A 115 -15.36 -5.93 -11.18
N ALA A 116 -14.21 -5.81 -10.53
CA ALA A 116 -14.14 -5.77 -9.08
C ALA A 116 -14.91 -4.58 -8.51
N TYR A 117 -14.72 -3.38 -9.06
CA TYR A 117 -15.50 -2.21 -8.65
C TYR A 117 -17.00 -2.37 -8.86
N ASP A 118 -17.42 -2.89 -10.02
CA ASP A 118 -18.82 -3.13 -10.34
C ASP A 118 -19.46 -4.14 -9.36
N ASN A 119 -18.74 -5.22 -9.02
CA ASN A 119 -19.20 -6.20 -8.04
C ASN A 119 -19.39 -5.62 -6.64
N TYR A 120 -18.62 -4.60 -6.28
CA TYR A 120 -18.80 -3.84 -5.03
C TYR A 120 -19.84 -2.70 -5.15
N GLY A 121 -20.56 -2.60 -6.26
CA GLY A 121 -21.62 -1.61 -6.48
C GLY A 121 -21.10 -0.23 -6.87
N VAL A 122 -19.82 -0.10 -7.21
CA VAL A 122 -19.26 1.16 -7.71
C VAL A 122 -19.52 1.27 -9.21
N ASN A 123 -20.31 2.27 -9.61
CA ASN A 123 -20.58 2.50 -11.03
C ASN A 123 -19.31 3.01 -11.75
N VAL A 124 -18.83 2.24 -12.72
CA VAL A 124 -17.67 2.54 -13.56
C VAL A 124 -18.00 2.66 -15.05
N SER A 125 -19.28 2.74 -15.40
CA SER A 125 -19.75 2.85 -16.80
C SER A 125 -19.39 4.17 -17.49
N ASP A 126 -19.05 5.20 -16.73
CA ASP A 126 -18.51 6.46 -17.25
C ASP A 126 -17.03 6.32 -17.62
N ILE A 127 -16.29 5.44 -16.94
CA ILE A 127 -14.89 5.09 -17.26
C ILE A 127 -14.87 4.20 -18.51
N TYR A 128 -15.62 3.09 -18.48
CA TYR A 128 -15.76 2.18 -19.60
C TYR A 128 -17.13 1.49 -19.58
N ASP A 129 -17.86 1.57 -20.68
CA ASP A 129 -19.16 0.94 -20.84
C ASP A 129 -19.16 0.00 -22.06
N PRO A 130 -18.91 -1.32 -21.85
CA PRO A 130 -18.91 -2.29 -22.95
C PRO A 130 -20.28 -2.45 -23.61
N ASP A 131 -21.39 -2.17 -22.89
CA ASP A 131 -22.77 -2.30 -23.38
C ASP A 131 -23.25 -1.07 -24.18
N ASN A 132 -22.45 -0.02 -24.22
CA ASN A 132 -22.79 1.17 -24.99
C ASN A 132 -22.70 0.91 -26.50
N ILE A 133 -23.82 0.65 -27.11
CA ILE A 133 -23.97 0.46 -28.57
C ILE A 133 -24.54 1.69 -29.28
N LEU A 134 -25.11 2.65 -28.55
CA LEU A 134 -25.82 3.78 -29.10
C LEU A 134 -24.93 4.98 -29.39
N ASP A 135 -23.94 5.25 -28.51
CA ASP A 135 -23.00 6.35 -28.67
C ASP A 135 -21.61 5.84 -29.06
N VAL A 136 -21.44 5.64 -30.36
CA VAL A 136 -20.19 5.15 -30.96
C VAL A 136 -19.00 6.06 -30.65
N LYS A 137 -19.21 7.39 -30.62
CA LYS A 137 -18.13 8.36 -30.34
C LYS A 137 -17.68 8.28 -28.88
N LYS A 138 -18.63 8.13 -27.95
CA LYS A 138 -18.32 7.95 -26.53
C LYS A 138 -17.57 6.63 -26.33
N LYS A 139 -18.05 5.56 -26.93
CA LYS A 139 -17.40 4.24 -26.84
C LYS A 139 -15.96 4.28 -27.36
N GLN A 140 -15.74 4.88 -28.54
CA GLN A 140 -14.40 5.01 -29.09
C GLN A 140 -13.46 5.80 -28.17
N LYS A 141 -13.91 6.91 -27.61
CA LYS A 141 -13.10 7.68 -26.64
C LYS A 141 -12.78 6.89 -25.37
N GLN A 142 -13.73 6.09 -24.87
CA GLN A 142 -13.50 5.22 -23.71
C GLN A 142 -12.51 4.09 -24.04
N GLU A 143 -12.56 3.49 -25.23
CA GLU A 143 -11.59 2.50 -25.69
C GLU A 143 -10.19 3.12 -25.82
N GLU A 144 -10.06 4.26 -26.51
CA GLU A 144 -8.78 4.95 -26.67
C GLU A 144 -8.18 5.34 -25.32
N TRP A 145 -9.02 5.82 -24.38
CA TRP A 145 -8.57 6.15 -23.04
C TRP A 145 -8.14 4.88 -22.28
N LEU A 146 -8.94 3.82 -22.31
CA LEU A 146 -8.65 2.57 -21.60
C LEU A 146 -7.38 1.89 -22.13
N ASP A 147 -7.12 1.96 -23.43
CA ASP A 147 -5.89 1.42 -24.00
C ASP A 147 -4.64 2.13 -23.48
N ASN A 148 -4.71 3.45 -23.29
CA ASN A 148 -3.58 4.27 -22.83
C ASN A 148 -3.48 4.36 -21.29
N ALA A 149 -4.57 4.15 -20.54
CA ALA A 149 -4.59 4.20 -19.09
C ALA A 149 -3.86 3.01 -18.46
N ASN A 150 -3.29 3.20 -17.29
CA ASN A 150 -2.85 2.11 -16.43
C ASN A 150 -3.89 1.80 -15.35
N LEU A 151 -3.63 0.81 -14.47
CA LEU A 151 -4.54 0.42 -13.39
C LEU A 151 -4.74 1.55 -12.36
N ASP A 152 -3.68 2.32 -12.10
CA ASP A 152 -3.74 3.45 -11.18
C ASP A 152 -4.62 4.59 -11.72
N ASP A 153 -4.61 4.82 -13.04
CA ASP A 153 -5.47 5.83 -13.65
C ASP A 153 -6.95 5.49 -13.44
N ILE A 154 -7.31 4.20 -13.55
CA ILE A 154 -8.69 3.72 -13.26
C ILE A 154 -9.01 3.89 -11.77
N ALA A 155 -8.10 3.47 -10.88
CA ALA A 155 -8.29 3.58 -9.44
C ALA A 155 -8.43 5.04 -9.00
N ASN A 156 -7.62 5.96 -9.54
CA ASN A 156 -7.70 7.39 -9.24
C ASN A 156 -9.05 8.01 -9.64
N LEU A 157 -9.62 7.60 -10.77
CA LEU A 157 -10.95 8.07 -11.17
C LEU A 157 -12.05 7.60 -10.22
N VAL A 158 -11.94 6.37 -9.70
CA VAL A 158 -12.88 5.84 -8.70
C VAL A 158 -12.68 6.54 -7.36
N ASP A 159 -11.45 6.70 -6.90
CA ASP A 159 -11.14 7.40 -5.65
C ASP A 159 -11.65 8.85 -5.70
N ALA A 160 -11.48 9.55 -6.83
CA ALA A 160 -12.02 10.90 -7.02
C ALA A 160 -13.54 10.97 -6.85
N LYS A 161 -14.30 9.94 -7.30
CA LYS A 161 -15.75 9.88 -7.08
C LYS A 161 -16.09 9.71 -5.61
N ILE A 162 -15.35 8.81 -4.93
CA ILE A 162 -15.54 8.56 -3.49
C ILE A 162 -15.20 9.83 -2.69
N ASP A 163 -14.11 10.51 -3.05
CA ASP A 163 -13.70 11.74 -2.39
C ASP A 163 -14.69 12.89 -2.63
N ASN A 164 -15.27 13.00 -3.82
CA ASN A 164 -16.34 13.97 -4.10
C ASN A 164 -17.58 13.70 -3.23
N ILE A 165 -17.97 12.43 -3.05
CA ILE A 165 -19.08 12.08 -2.15
C ILE A 165 -18.72 12.44 -0.70
N ARG A 166 -17.50 12.15 -0.26
CA ARG A 166 -17.03 12.54 1.09
C ARG A 166 -17.05 14.05 1.28
N MET A 167 -16.54 14.81 0.30
CA MET A 167 -16.58 16.27 0.33
C MET A 167 -18.01 16.79 0.46
N GLN A 168 -18.95 16.18 -0.25
CA GLN A 168 -20.33 16.64 -0.27
C GLN A 168 -21.11 16.32 1.03
N TYR A 169 -20.80 15.20 1.70
CA TYR A 169 -21.62 14.71 2.83
C TYR A 169 -20.89 14.60 4.17
N VAL A 170 -19.57 14.61 4.17
CA VAL A 170 -18.77 14.37 5.39
C VAL A 170 -17.88 15.55 5.75
N ASP A 171 -17.36 16.29 4.76
CA ASP A 171 -16.50 17.45 4.96
C ASP A 171 -17.26 18.75 4.76
N ASP A 172 -17.81 19.28 5.84
CA ASP A 172 -18.36 20.66 5.91
C ASP A 172 -17.23 21.74 5.86
N SER A 173 -15.98 21.36 5.66
CA SER A 173 -14.83 22.25 5.91
C SER A 173 -14.21 22.90 4.67
N PHE A 174 -14.76 22.70 3.48
CA PHE A 174 -14.24 23.38 2.28
C PHE A 174 -14.88 24.74 2.02
N GLY A 175 -14.23 25.79 2.50
CA GLY A 175 -14.10 27.01 1.72
C GLY A 175 -14.98 28.20 2.09
N GLU A 176 -15.78 28.23 3.16
CA GLU A 176 -16.35 29.49 3.61
C GLU A 176 -15.38 30.26 4.50
N SER A 177 -15.12 31.52 4.15
CA SER A 177 -14.36 32.43 5.01
C SER A 177 -15.18 32.70 6.27
N ILE A 178 -14.74 32.12 7.39
CA ILE A 178 -15.39 32.29 8.70
C ILE A 178 -14.78 33.52 9.38
N PRO A 179 -15.58 34.48 9.90
CA PRO A 179 -15.06 35.61 10.69
C PRO A 179 -14.18 35.09 11.85
N ALA A 180 -13.00 35.72 12.02
CA ALA A 180 -11.99 35.29 13.00
C ALA A 180 -12.50 35.17 14.45
N GLY A 181 -13.53 35.94 14.79
CA GLY A 181 -14.18 35.92 16.10
C GLY A 181 -15.27 34.90 16.29
N THR A 182 -15.58 34.08 15.27
CA THR A 182 -16.66 33.09 15.35
C THR A 182 -16.34 32.02 16.42
N ASN A 183 -17.25 31.90 17.38
CA ASN A 183 -17.16 30.94 18.51
C ASN A 183 -15.86 31.01 19.35
N ILE A 184 -15.20 32.18 19.41
CA ILE A 184 -13.91 32.33 20.11
C ILE A 184 -14.01 32.04 21.62
N LYS A 185 -15.17 32.38 22.24
CA LYS A 185 -15.41 32.06 23.67
C LYS A 185 -15.53 30.56 23.90
N GLY A 186 -16.26 29.85 23.04
CA GLY A 186 -16.37 28.39 23.10
C GLY A 186 -15.01 27.71 22.89
N LEU A 187 -14.14 28.27 22.04
CA LEU A 187 -12.78 27.78 21.88
C LEU A 187 -11.93 27.94 23.15
N ILE A 188 -12.06 29.08 23.84
CA ILE A 188 -11.37 29.33 25.11
C ILE A 188 -11.84 28.33 26.19
N ASP A 189 -13.14 28.11 26.29
CA ASP A 189 -13.70 27.19 27.26
C ASP A 189 -13.30 25.74 26.97
N LYS A 190 -13.31 25.33 25.71
CA LYS A 190 -12.76 24.04 25.28
C LYS A 190 -11.30 23.85 25.70
N PHE A 191 -10.44 24.87 25.54
CA PHE A 191 -9.03 24.76 25.94
C PHE A 191 -8.82 24.76 27.46
N LYS A 192 -9.73 25.35 28.23
CA LYS A 192 -9.70 25.24 29.70
C LYS A 192 -10.04 23.83 30.17
N GLU A 193 -11.03 23.19 29.54
CA GLU A 193 -11.48 21.86 29.91
C GLU A 193 -10.54 20.77 29.34
N HIS A 194 -10.10 20.96 28.08
CA HIS A 194 -9.26 20.03 27.33
C HIS A 194 -8.12 20.77 26.65
N PRO A 195 -6.99 21.00 27.36
CA PRO A 195 -5.81 21.59 26.74
C PRO A 195 -5.36 20.77 25.52
N GLU A 196 -5.03 21.43 24.41
CA GLU A 196 -4.53 20.77 23.19
C GLU A 196 -3.09 20.28 23.43
N VAL A 197 -2.95 19.10 24.03
CA VAL A 197 -1.69 18.41 24.26
C VAL A 197 -1.70 17.10 23.48
N GLY A 198 -0.64 16.85 22.71
CA GLY A 198 -0.46 15.58 22.00
C GLY A 198 0.12 14.50 22.91
N VAL A 199 0.23 13.30 22.34
CA VAL A 199 0.94 12.20 23.01
C VAL A 199 2.41 12.59 23.18
N PRO A 200 3.02 12.29 24.35
CA PRO A 200 4.42 12.61 24.59
C PRO A 200 5.34 11.93 23.55
N MET A 201 6.34 12.67 23.09
CA MET A 201 7.45 12.19 22.29
C MET A 201 8.69 12.00 23.16
N TYR A 202 9.68 11.27 22.68
CA TYR A 202 10.93 11.07 23.41
C TYR A 202 11.70 12.40 23.55
N GLY A 203 11.98 12.75 24.78
CA GLY A 203 12.75 13.95 25.15
C GLY A 203 11.91 15.12 25.66
N PRO A 204 12.27 15.70 26.82
CA PRO A 204 11.46 16.73 27.47
C PRO A 204 11.40 18.05 26.69
N LEU A 205 12.52 18.43 26.05
CA LEU A 205 12.60 19.68 25.29
C LEU A 205 11.61 19.69 24.11
N ILE A 206 11.53 18.59 23.36
CA ILE A 206 10.60 18.46 22.24
C ILE A 206 9.17 18.62 22.71
N ASN A 207 8.79 17.95 23.79
CA ASN A 207 7.43 18.04 24.35
C ASN A 207 7.09 19.45 24.82
N THR A 208 8.06 20.18 25.40
CA THR A 208 7.86 21.57 25.84
C THR A 208 7.57 22.48 24.63
N VAL A 209 8.33 22.33 23.55
CA VAL A 209 8.22 23.20 22.37
C VAL A 209 7.01 22.85 21.52
N THR A 210 6.78 21.55 21.28
CA THR A 210 5.75 21.07 20.35
C THR A 210 4.42 20.74 21.02
N ARG A 211 4.38 20.63 22.35
CA ARG A 211 3.27 20.11 23.15
C ARG A 211 2.94 18.65 22.79
N GLY A 212 3.96 17.85 22.42
CA GLY A 212 3.84 16.45 22.03
C GLY A 212 3.40 16.24 20.56
N ALA A 213 3.15 14.98 20.21
CA ALA A 213 2.65 14.56 18.91
C ALA A 213 1.14 14.85 18.79
N ARG A 214 0.79 16.00 18.22
CA ARG A 214 -0.61 16.43 18.06
C ARG A 214 -1.17 15.97 16.72
N LEU A 215 -2.37 15.45 16.70
CA LEU A 215 -3.04 15.05 15.47
C LEU A 215 -3.21 16.24 14.50
N LYS A 216 -3.27 15.94 13.22
CA LYS A 216 -3.31 16.93 12.11
C LYS A 216 -2.06 17.82 12.03
N LYS A 217 -0.93 17.41 12.65
CA LYS A 217 0.35 18.12 12.57
C LYS A 217 1.39 17.27 11.85
N PHE A 218 2.19 17.95 11.05
CA PHE A 218 3.38 17.42 10.39
C PHE A 218 4.60 18.05 11.03
N TYR A 219 5.51 17.22 11.56
CA TYR A 219 6.78 17.66 12.11
C TYR A 219 7.92 17.14 11.25
N LEU A 220 8.86 18.00 10.96
CA LEU A 220 10.07 17.68 10.20
C LEU A 220 11.30 17.87 11.08
N ARG A 221 12.08 16.81 11.26
CA ARG A 221 13.36 16.83 11.98
C ARG A 221 14.50 16.89 10.98
N SER A 222 15.23 17.98 10.96
CA SER A 222 16.40 18.13 10.07
C SER A 222 17.68 18.07 10.87
N ALA A 223 18.65 17.26 10.41
CA ALA A 223 19.96 17.16 10.99
C ALA A 223 20.95 16.55 9.99
N PRO A 224 22.26 16.78 10.12
CA PRO A 224 23.27 16.15 9.27
C PRO A 224 23.22 14.62 9.35
N THR A 225 23.76 13.96 8.32
CA THR A 225 23.91 12.50 8.30
C THR A 225 24.76 12.01 9.47
N GLY A 226 24.40 10.88 10.07
CA GLY A 226 25.18 10.24 11.15
C GLY A 226 24.91 10.76 12.56
N VAL A 227 24.06 11.79 12.74
CA VAL A 227 23.74 12.34 14.09
C VAL A 227 22.60 11.63 14.82
N GLY A 228 22.09 10.53 14.26
CA GLY A 228 21.09 9.69 14.92
C GLY A 228 19.62 10.06 14.64
N LYS A 229 19.29 10.61 13.46
CA LYS A 229 17.91 10.91 13.06
C LYS A 229 16.99 9.70 13.18
N THR A 230 17.35 8.59 12.54
CA THR A 230 16.62 7.32 12.59
C THR A 230 16.45 6.82 14.02
N ARG A 231 17.54 6.77 14.81
CA ARG A 231 17.47 6.35 16.21
C ARG A 231 16.52 7.21 17.05
N SER A 232 16.54 8.52 16.82
CA SER A 232 15.61 9.42 17.53
C SER A 232 14.16 9.22 17.09
N MET A 233 13.93 8.85 15.83
CA MET A 233 12.58 8.55 15.32
C MET A 233 12.07 7.19 15.82
N VAL A 234 12.96 6.19 15.90
CA VAL A 234 12.68 4.90 16.55
C VAL A 234 12.33 5.10 18.03
N ALA A 235 13.08 5.96 18.75
CA ALA A 235 12.75 6.31 20.12
C ALA A 235 11.36 6.95 20.26
N ASP A 236 10.99 7.87 19.36
CA ASP A 236 9.64 8.47 19.34
C ASP A 236 8.57 7.41 19.07
N ALA A 237 8.78 6.52 18.10
CA ALA A 237 7.82 5.45 17.79
C ALA A 237 7.59 4.51 18.99
N CYS A 238 8.68 4.10 19.66
CA CYS A 238 8.60 3.29 20.88
C CYS A 238 7.94 4.06 22.03
N TYR A 239 8.24 5.35 22.19
CA TYR A 239 7.69 6.17 23.26
C TYR A 239 6.17 6.39 23.10
N ILE A 240 5.69 6.47 21.86
CA ILE A 240 4.26 6.59 21.55
C ILE A 240 3.56 5.22 21.61
N GLY A 241 4.21 4.15 21.11
CA GLY A 241 3.57 2.86 20.89
C GLY A 241 3.74 1.84 22.00
N CYS A 242 4.74 1.98 22.89
CA CYS A 242 5.00 1.01 23.94
C CYS A 242 4.53 1.52 25.31
N ASN A 243 3.94 0.63 26.10
CA ASN A 243 3.41 0.97 27.43
C ASN A 243 4.46 1.00 28.55
N LYS A 244 5.66 0.47 28.28
CA LYS A 244 6.80 0.43 29.23
C LYS A 244 8.09 0.67 28.50
N ILE A 245 9.03 1.32 29.20
CA ILE A 245 10.40 1.59 28.75
C ILE A 245 11.32 1.35 29.93
N TYR A 246 12.53 0.86 29.70
CA TYR A 246 13.52 0.71 30.76
C TYR A 246 14.26 2.04 31.00
N ASP A 247 14.34 2.42 32.26
CA ASP A 247 15.13 3.55 32.74
C ASP A 247 16.29 3.01 33.62
N GLU A 248 17.50 3.47 33.41
CA GLU A 248 18.69 2.99 34.13
C GLU A 248 18.60 3.22 35.64
N THR A 249 17.82 4.22 36.07
CA THR A 249 17.71 4.56 37.51
C THR A 249 16.51 3.85 38.15
N PHE A 250 15.38 3.76 37.44
CA PHE A 250 14.12 3.30 37.99
C PHE A 250 13.68 1.92 37.50
N GLY A 251 14.44 1.29 36.59
CA GLY A 251 14.05 0.03 35.93
C GLY A 251 12.88 0.22 34.96
N TRP A 252 12.01 -0.76 34.85
CA TRP A 252 10.87 -0.72 33.95
C TRP A 252 9.79 0.27 34.40
N ILE A 253 9.70 1.39 33.75
CA ILE A 253 8.70 2.43 34.01
C ILE A 253 7.52 2.32 33.07
N LYS A 254 6.32 2.67 33.55
CA LYS A 254 5.13 2.80 32.69
C LYS A 254 5.22 4.09 31.90
N ASN A 255 5.09 3.98 30.59
CA ASN A 255 5.07 5.14 29.71
C ASN A 255 3.72 5.88 29.68
N GLY A 256 2.63 5.23 30.08
CA GLY A 256 1.29 5.83 30.18
C GLY A 256 0.54 5.92 28.84
N VAL A 257 1.17 5.58 27.73
CA VAL A 257 0.59 5.56 26.38
C VAL A 257 0.93 4.25 25.68
N ALA A 258 0.10 3.84 24.72
CA ALA A 258 0.33 2.74 23.80
C ALA A 258 -0.58 2.95 22.59
N GLU A 259 -0.28 3.97 21.80
CA GLU A 259 -1.07 4.36 20.64
C GLU A 259 -0.57 3.62 19.38
N PRO A 260 -1.48 3.33 18.40
CA PRO A 260 -1.08 2.72 17.15
C PRO A 260 -0.14 3.60 16.33
N VAL A 261 1.05 3.07 16.02
CA VAL A 261 2.11 3.74 15.27
C VAL A 261 2.39 2.99 13.99
N LEU A 262 2.55 3.71 12.89
CA LEU A 262 3.14 3.20 11.65
C LEU A 262 4.54 3.78 11.48
N TYR A 263 5.54 2.93 11.38
CA TYR A 263 6.91 3.28 11.02
C TYR A 263 7.16 2.90 9.57
N ILE A 264 7.39 3.87 8.71
CA ILE A 264 7.77 3.65 7.31
C ILE A 264 9.27 3.89 7.20
N THR A 265 10.02 2.84 6.86
CA THR A 265 11.45 2.94 6.57
C THR A 265 11.69 2.93 5.07
N THR A 266 12.58 3.81 4.60
CA THR A 266 12.92 3.92 3.17
C THR A 266 14.32 3.42 2.84
N GLU A 267 15.18 3.22 3.85
CA GLU A 267 16.55 2.76 3.66
C GLU A 267 16.90 1.52 4.47
N GLN A 268 16.38 1.41 5.68
CA GLN A 268 16.79 0.34 6.61
C GLN A 268 15.81 -0.83 6.54
N GLU A 269 16.37 -2.03 6.73
CA GLU A 269 15.59 -3.26 6.78
C GLU A 269 14.81 -3.39 8.11
N LEU A 270 13.78 -4.22 8.07
CA LEU A 270 12.90 -4.48 9.22
C LEU A 270 13.70 -4.87 10.48
N GLU A 271 14.66 -5.77 10.32
CA GLU A 271 15.46 -6.31 11.41
C GLU A 271 16.37 -5.23 12.07
N GLU A 272 16.88 -4.30 11.27
CA GLU A 272 17.66 -3.17 11.78
C GLU A 272 16.80 -2.25 12.65
N ILE A 273 15.59 -1.90 12.17
CA ILE A 273 14.64 -1.09 12.93
C ILE A 273 14.22 -1.81 14.21
N GLN A 274 13.92 -3.12 14.14
CA GLN A 274 13.58 -3.91 15.33
C GLN A 274 14.71 -3.96 16.35
N THR A 275 15.96 -4.11 15.90
CA THR A 275 17.12 -4.11 16.78
C THR A 275 17.30 -2.76 17.49
N MET A 276 17.13 -1.65 16.77
CA MET A 276 17.14 -0.32 17.38
C MET A 276 16.00 -0.13 18.39
N MET A 277 14.80 -0.66 18.11
CA MET A 277 13.68 -0.63 19.06
C MET A 277 13.99 -1.41 20.34
N LEU A 278 14.57 -2.62 20.20
CA LEU A 278 15.01 -3.41 21.35
C LEU A 278 16.07 -2.68 22.17
N ALA A 279 17.08 -2.11 21.51
CA ALA A 279 18.12 -1.35 22.18
C ALA A 279 17.55 -0.15 22.96
N PHE A 280 16.62 0.60 22.35
CA PHE A 280 15.98 1.72 23.01
C PHE A 280 15.11 1.28 24.19
N LEU A 281 14.27 0.27 24.03
CA LEU A 281 13.34 -0.20 25.07
C LEU A 281 14.04 -0.82 26.26
N SER A 282 15.15 -1.53 26.04
CA SER A 282 15.93 -2.23 27.09
C SER A 282 17.06 -1.39 27.69
N ALA A 283 17.39 -0.25 27.10
CA ALA A 283 18.60 0.53 27.37
C ALA A 283 19.87 -0.33 27.30
N VAL A 284 19.94 -1.25 26.34
CA VAL A 284 21.11 -2.09 26.07
C VAL A 284 21.81 -1.60 24.81
N ASN A 285 23.14 -1.67 24.80
CA ASN A 285 23.93 -1.31 23.63
C ASN A 285 23.53 -2.23 22.46
N GLU A 286 23.19 -1.63 21.32
CA GLU A 286 22.80 -2.33 20.12
C GLU A 286 23.86 -3.35 19.64
N GLU A 287 25.15 -3.06 19.81
CA GLU A 287 26.25 -4.00 19.49
C GLU A 287 26.18 -5.27 20.31
N HIS A 288 25.77 -5.20 21.59
CA HIS A 288 25.58 -6.39 22.42
C HIS A 288 24.45 -7.27 21.91
N ILE A 289 23.37 -6.63 21.45
CA ILE A 289 22.21 -7.34 20.86
C ILE A 289 22.61 -8.03 19.56
N ILE A 290 23.24 -7.31 18.64
CA ILE A 290 23.65 -7.83 17.31
C ILE A 290 24.67 -8.96 17.46
N ASN A 291 25.60 -8.85 18.40
CA ASN A 291 26.62 -9.86 18.62
C ASN A 291 26.18 -11.02 19.52
N GLY A 292 24.98 -10.93 20.13
CA GLY A 292 24.49 -11.91 21.12
C GLY A 292 25.39 -12.02 22.35
N LYS A 293 26.06 -10.92 22.75
CA LYS A 293 26.97 -10.87 23.88
C LYS A 293 26.49 -9.87 24.91
N TYR A 294 25.79 -10.38 25.89
CA TYR A 294 25.17 -9.59 26.94
C TYR A 294 26.02 -9.54 28.20
N GLU A 295 25.94 -8.44 28.93
CA GLU A 295 26.57 -8.23 30.22
C GLU A 295 25.52 -8.11 31.33
N GLY A 296 25.79 -8.75 32.48
CA GLY A 296 24.90 -8.65 33.64
C GLY A 296 23.46 -9.10 33.36
N ASP A 297 22.51 -8.18 33.48
CA ASP A 297 21.07 -8.41 33.27
C ASP A 297 20.55 -8.02 31.86
N GLU A 298 21.43 -7.69 30.95
CA GLU A 298 21.10 -7.16 29.62
C GLU A 298 20.21 -8.14 28.82
N GLU A 299 20.51 -9.43 28.86
CA GLU A 299 19.72 -10.45 28.14
C GLU A 299 18.27 -10.49 28.64
N GLU A 300 18.07 -10.45 29.96
CA GLU A 300 16.73 -10.41 30.57
C GLU A 300 15.98 -9.15 30.16
N ARG A 301 16.67 -8.00 30.12
CA ARG A 301 16.09 -6.72 29.69
C ARG A 301 15.69 -6.73 28.22
N VAL A 302 16.52 -7.30 27.34
CA VAL A 302 16.23 -7.42 25.90
C VAL A 302 15.06 -8.36 25.66
N LEU A 303 14.99 -9.52 26.33
CA LEU A 303 13.85 -10.43 26.25
C LEU A 303 12.56 -9.75 26.72
N LYS A 304 12.66 -8.97 27.80
CA LYS A 304 11.50 -8.18 28.29
C LYS A 304 11.07 -7.09 27.32
N ALA A 305 12.03 -6.44 26.66
CA ALA A 305 11.77 -5.45 25.61
C ALA A 305 11.06 -6.11 24.40
N ALA A 306 11.46 -7.33 24.03
CA ALA A 306 10.82 -8.10 22.96
C ALA A 306 9.35 -8.40 23.29
N GLU A 307 9.04 -8.87 24.51
CA GLU A 307 7.66 -9.09 24.95
C GLU A 307 6.80 -7.82 24.88
N ILE A 308 7.38 -6.66 25.26
CA ILE A 308 6.70 -5.36 25.21
C ILE A 308 6.44 -4.95 23.76
N LEU A 309 7.43 -5.14 22.89
CA LEU A 309 7.32 -4.80 21.47
C LEU A 309 6.29 -5.69 20.75
N GLU A 310 6.27 -6.99 21.02
CA GLU A 310 5.27 -7.94 20.48
C GLU A 310 3.84 -7.56 20.86
N GLN A 311 3.63 -6.98 22.04
CA GLN A 311 2.32 -6.53 22.52
C GLN A 311 1.97 -5.10 22.11
N SER A 312 2.91 -4.37 21.50
CA SER A 312 2.72 -2.97 21.11
C SER A 312 1.97 -2.87 19.78
N PRO A 313 1.16 -1.82 19.58
CA PRO A 313 0.51 -1.56 18.30
C PRO A 313 1.44 -0.78 17.34
N ILE A 314 2.71 -1.18 17.24
CA ILE A 314 3.67 -0.60 16.30
C ILE A 314 3.73 -1.49 15.05
N TYR A 315 3.57 -0.88 13.89
CA TYR A 315 3.62 -1.54 12.58
C TYR A 315 4.77 -0.94 11.79
N ILE A 316 5.59 -1.78 11.16
CA ILE A 316 6.72 -1.36 10.34
C ILE A 316 6.40 -1.73 8.89
N GLU A 317 6.65 -0.81 7.97
CA GLU A 317 6.59 -1.05 6.52
C GLU A 317 7.87 -0.57 5.86
N GLU A 318 8.47 -1.44 5.05
CA GLU A 318 9.61 -1.12 4.20
C GLU A 318 9.11 -0.54 2.88
N LEU A 319 9.66 0.60 2.48
CA LEU A 319 9.28 1.30 1.27
C LEU A 319 10.50 1.92 0.57
N PRO A 320 11.42 1.08 0.06
CA PRO A 320 12.73 1.53 -0.42
C PRO A 320 12.64 2.39 -1.69
N ASP A 321 11.64 2.16 -2.53
CA ASP A 321 11.36 2.99 -3.71
C ASP A 321 9.86 3.28 -3.76
N PHE A 322 9.48 4.55 -3.74
CA PHE A 322 8.12 4.99 -3.53
C PHE A 322 7.73 6.21 -4.37
N SER A 323 6.47 6.29 -4.71
CA SER A 323 5.80 7.47 -5.23
C SER A 323 5.09 8.22 -4.11
N LEU A 324 4.65 9.45 -4.38
CA LEU A 324 3.80 10.21 -3.44
C LEU A 324 2.52 9.45 -3.11
N LYS A 325 1.99 8.73 -4.09
CA LYS A 325 0.79 7.91 -3.94
C LYS A 325 1.04 6.68 -3.08
N ASP A 326 2.17 6.00 -3.24
CA ASP A 326 2.49 4.81 -2.43
C ASP A 326 2.49 5.15 -0.93
N VAL A 327 3.09 6.29 -0.55
CA VAL A 327 3.10 6.74 0.85
C VAL A 327 1.68 7.01 1.35
N GLU A 328 0.85 7.70 0.55
CA GLU A 328 -0.54 7.98 0.91
C GLU A 328 -1.35 6.69 1.06
N ASP A 329 -1.26 5.77 0.12
CA ASP A 329 -2.01 4.51 0.12
C ASP A 329 -1.62 3.62 1.32
N ARG A 330 -0.32 3.57 1.69
CA ARG A 330 0.15 2.86 2.89
C ARG A 330 -0.42 3.47 4.16
N ILE A 331 -0.37 4.79 4.29
CA ILE A 331 -0.95 5.48 5.44
C ILE A 331 -2.46 5.26 5.50
N LYS A 332 -3.18 5.48 4.40
CA LYS A 332 -4.63 5.28 4.27
C LYS A 332 -5.05 3.86 4.69
N LYS A 333 -4.32 2.84 4.22
CA LYS A 333 -4.56 1.45 4.58
C LYS A 333 -4.43 1.21 6.08
N ASN A 334 -3.30 1.62 6.68
CA ASN A 334 -3.05 1.39 8.10
C ASN A 334 -3.99 2.21 9.01
N VAL A 335 -4.38 3.42 8.61
CA VAL A 335 -5.41 4.21 9.32
C VAL A 335 -6.74 3.46 9.35
N ARG A 336 -7.17 2.88 8.21
CA ARG A 336 -8.46 2.18 8.11
C ARG A 336 -8.46 0.81 8.80
N GLU A 337 -7.41 0.02 8.60
CA GLU A 337 -7.37 -1.37 9.06
C GLU A 337 -6.89 -1.50 10.51
N LYS A 338 -5.96 -0.63 10.93
CA LYS A 338 -5.25 -0.73 12.22
C LYS A 338 -5.48 0.47 13.14
N ASN A 339 -6.31 1.43 12.72
CA ASN A 339 -6.60 2.68 13.44
C ASN A 339 -5.32 3.47 13.82
N VAL A 340 -4.32 3.44 12.93
CA VAL A 340 -3.07 4.18 13.11
C VAL A 340 -3.35 5.68 13.13
N LYS A 341 -2.78 6.37 14.12
CA LYS A 341 -2.90 7.83 14.27
C LYS A 341 -1.55 8.54 14.23
N TYR A 342 -0.46 7.84 14.47
CA TYR A 342 0.90 8.37 14.55
C TYR A 342 1.77 7.67 13.53
N ILE A 343 2.44 8.44 12.68
CA ILE A 343 3.28 7.94 11.60
C ILE A 343 4.69 8.50 11.76
N CYS A 344 5.68 7.63 11.72
CA CYS A 344 7.09 7.94 11.58
C CYS A 344 7.53 7.59 10.16
N HIS A 345 7.87 8.58 9.35
CA HIS A 345 8.33 8.40 7.97
C HIS A 345 9.83 8.71 7.88
N ASP A 346 10.65 7.70 7.78
CA ASP A 346 12.10 7.79 7.81
C ASP A 346 12.70 7.39 6.45
N TYR A 347 13.01 8.34 5.61
CA TYR A 347 12.96 9.80 5.69
C TYR A 347 12.51 10.43 4.36
N ILE A 348 12.42 11.76 4.29
CA ILE A 348 12.10 12.47 3.05
C ILE A 348 13.34 12.47 2.15
N HIS A 349 13.25 11.77 1.01
CA HIS A 349 14.27 11.78 -0.03
C HIS A 349 13.65 11.61 -1.42
N THR A 350 14.46 11.78 -2.44
CA THR A 350 14.05 11.65 -3.84
C THR A 350 14.24 10.21 -4.30
N SER A 351 13.15 9.44 -4.39
CA SER A 351 13.16 8.10 -4.98
C SER A 351 13.05 8.15 -6.51
N LEU A 352 13.37 7.05 -7.19
CA LEU A 352 13.21 6.96 -8.64
C LEU A 352 11.75 7.08 -9.07
N LYS A 353 10.85 6.43 -8.35
CA LYS A 353 9.40 6.50 -8.64
C LYS A 353 8.83 7.92 -8.46
N ILE A 354 9.25 8.67 -7.45
CA ILE A 354 8.87 10.08 -7.31
C ILE A 354 9.33 10.90 -8.51
N LEU A 355 10.58 10.70 -8.94
CA LEU A 355 11.11 11.40 -10.12
C LEU A 355 10.31 11.09 -11.39
N GLU A 356 9.97 9.83 -11.61
CA GLU A 356 9.16 9.40 -12.75
C GLU A 356 7.74 9.96 -12.68
N GLU A 357 7.09 9.87 -11.53
CA GLU A 357 5.74 10.40 -11.31
C GLU A 357 5.67 11.91 -11.61
N ILE A 358 6.61 12.66 -11.06
CA ILE A 358 6.66 14.12 -11.24
C ILE A 358 7.03 14.49 -12.67
N THR A 359 8.00 13.81 -13.29
CA THR A 359 8.38 14.06 -14.68
C THR A 359 7.20 13.83 -15.63
N ARG A 360 6.43 12.77 -15.40
CA ARG A 360 5.22 12.46 -16.17
C ARG A 360 4.16 13.55 -16.00
N ARG A 361 3.92 14.02 -14.77
CA ARG A 361 2.94 15.08 -14.48
C ARG A 361 3.33 16.45 -15.01
N SER A 362 4.63 16.74 -15.07
CA SER A 362 5.16 18.04 -15.54
C SER A 362 5.39 18.11 -17.06
N GLY A 363 4.93 17.10 -17.83
CA GLY A 363 5.11 17.07 -19.28
C GLY A 363 6.57 16.91 -19.72
N GLY A 364 7.40 16.24 -18.91
CA GLY A 364 8.82 16.00 -19.23
C GLY A 364 9.79 17.05 -18.66
N VAL A 365 9.31 18.04 -17.94
CA VAL A 365 10.17 19.05 -17.30
C VAL A 365 10.85 18.44 -16.08
N LYS A 366 12.18 18.43 -16.06
CA LYS A 366 12.97 18.04 -14.90
C LYS A 366 12.85 19.09 -13.79
N LEU A 367 12.23 18.72 -12.69
CA LEU A 367 12.21 19.57 -11.49
C LEU A 367 13.52 19.42 -10.70
N ARG A 368 13.86 20.46 -9.95
CA ARG A 368 14.97 20.42 -8.99
C ARG A 368 14.57 19.57 -7.77
N GLU A 369 15.56 18.96 -7.15
CA GLU A 369 15.35 18.10 -5.97
C GLU A 369 14.64 18.81 -4.82
N ASP A 370 15.00 20.07 -4.55
CA ASP A 370 14.34 20.91 -3.53
C ASP A 370 12.83 21.07 -3.77
N ASN A 371 12.42 21.21 -5.03
CA ASN A 371 11.00 21.30 -5.37
C ASN A 371 10.27 19.94 -5.11
N ILE A 372 10.94 18.83 -5.37
CA ILE A 372 10.40 17.48 -5.14
C ILE A 372 10.22 17.23 -3.64
N LEU A 373 11.24 17.56 -2.85
CA LEU A 373 11.18 17.46 -1.39
C LEU A 373 10.09 18.36 -0.79
N PHE A 374 9.92 19.57 -1.35
CA PHE A 374 8.83 20.45 -0.98
C PHE A 374 7.45 19.85 -1.29
N MET A 375 7.27 19.26 -2.49
CA MET A 375 6.02 18.59 -2.85
C MET A 375 5.71 17.41 -1.94
N LEU A 376 6.70 16.59 -1.58
CA LEU A 376 6.52 15.48 -0.66
C LEU A 376 6.13 15.98 0.74
N SER A 377 6.80 17.00 1.27
CA SER A 377 6.46 17.57 2.58
C SER A 377 5.05 18.19 2.60
N THR A 378 4.66 18.86 1.52
CA THR A 378 3.29 19.39 1.36
C THR A 378 2.28 18.25 1.34
N LYS A 379 2.52 17.20 0.57
CA LYS A 379 1.64 16.03 0.51
C LYS A 379 1.50 15.34 1.86
N LEU A 380 2.60 15.16 2.61
CA LEU A 380 2.55 14.61 3.97
C LEU A 380 1.71 15.48 4.91
N LYS A 381 1.80 16.81 4.78
CA LYS A 381 0.94 17.73 5.54
C LYS A 381 -0.53 17.61 5.17
N ASP A 382 -0.85 17.45 3.89
CA ASP A 382 -2.22 17.25 3.42
C ASP A 382 -2.80 15.94 3.97
N ILE A 383 -2.00 14.86 3.95
CA ILE A 383 -2.36 13.57 4.56
C ILE A 383 -2.68 13.73 6.05
N CYS A 384 -1.89 14.52 6.81
CA CYS A 384 -2.18 14.79 8.22
C CYS A 384 -3.57 15.41 8.41
N ASN A 385 -3.94 16.36 7.55
CA ASN A 385 -5.24 17.03 7.63
C ASN A 385 -6.38 16.11 7.20
N GLN A 386 -6.20 15.40 6.08
CA GLN A 386 -7.22 14.55 5.45
C GLN A 386 -7.59 13.35 6.32
N TYR A 387 -6.59 12.67 6.88
CA TYR A 387 -6.81 11.46 7.69
C TYR A 387 -6.82 11.73 9.20
N GLY A 388 -6.61 12.97 9.63
CA GLY A 388 -6.61 13.32 11.04
C GLY A 388 -5.43 12.77 11.83
N VAL A 389 -4.31 12.47 11.17
CA VAL A 389 -3.14 11.82 11.75
C VAL A 389 -2.01 12.79 12.08
N PHE A 390 -1.07 12.33 12.89
CA PHE A 390 0.23 12.99 13.12
C PHE A 390 1.29 12.31 12.25
N ILE A 391 2.15 13.11 11.61
CA ILE A 391 3.31 12.58 10.89
C ILE A 391 4.58 13.28 11.39
N LEU A 392 5.56 12.48 11.77
CA LEU A 392 6.95 12.90 11.99
C LEU A 392 7.80 12.37 10.83
N SER A 393 8.59 13.24 10.21
CA SER A 393 9.57 12.82 9.21
C SER A 393 10.93 13.47 9.46
N SER A 394 11.95 13.03 8.73
CA SER A 394 13.30 13.59 8.81
C SER A 394 13.87 13.91 7.42
N THR A 395 14.87 14.79 7.38
CA THR A 395 15.63 15.14 6.16
C THR A 395 17.13 15.11 6.44
#